data_4c131c40a3e466aed46aac5b2f68b5cd
#
_entry.id   4c131c40a3e466aed46aac5b2f68b5cd
#
_cell.length_a   1.000
_cell.length_b   1.000
_cell.length_c   1.000
_cell.angle_alpha   90.00
_cell.angle_beta   90.00
_cell.angle_gamma   90.00
#
_symmetry.space_group_name_H-M   'P 1'
#
loop_
_entity.id
_entity.type
_entity.pdbx_description
1 polymer ?
#
loop_
_entity_poly.entity_id
_entity_poly.type
_entity_poly.pdbx_seq_one_letter_code
_entity_poly.pdbx_strand_id
1 'polypeptide(L)'
;MIHNILVGYDASEAAARALDFAAGLARAFGSSVHVLAVVRPPEFGGMVETEAVIEQSREHHQSALRGVQSKYAHEPFKTHVHIAVGHPAEQIVRFAEGHGIDHIVVGHRGHTLFERWLIGSVARQVIAYAHCAVTVVRQPVT
;
A
#
# COMPACT_ATOMS: atom_id res chain seq x y z
N MET A 1 14.90 -11.04 10.50
CA MET A 1 13.77 -11.68 9.81
C MET A 1 12.72 -10.63 9.50
N ILE A 2 11.48 -10.99 9.20
CA ILE A 2 10.46 -10.00 8.83
C ILE A 2 9.76 -9.48 10.09
N HIS A 3 10.06 -8.26 10.52
CA HIS A 3 9.48 -7.66 11.72
C HIS A 3 8.41 -6.62 11.40
N ASN A 4 8.61 -5.83 10.37
CA ASN A 4 7.70 -4.73 9.99
C ASN A 4 7.41 -4.78 8.51
N ILE A 5 6.15 -5.00 8.17
CA ILE A 5 5.69 -5.10 6.78
C ILE A 5 4.94 -3.81 6.43
N LEU A 6 5.19 -3.27 5.25
CA LEU A 6 4.47 -2.14 4.71
C LEU A 6 3.66 -2.56 3.50
N VAL A 7 2.37 -2.22 3.47
CA VAL A 7 1.49 -2.46 2.32
C VAL A 7 1.03 -1.12 1.77
N GLY A 8 1.27 -0.88 0.49
CA GLY A 8 0.67 0.24 -0.22
C GLY A 8 -0.79 -0.11 -0.54
N TYR A 9 -1.73 0.73 -0.14
CA TYR A 9 -3.15 0.42 -0.22
C TYR A 9 -3.95 1.55 -0.85
N ASP A 10 -4.69 1.26 -1.91
CA ASP A 10 -5.55 2.21 -2.64
C ASP A 10 -7.00 1.75 -2.72
N ALA A 11 -7.40 0.80 -1.89
CA ALA A 11 -8.73 0.20 -1.85
C ALA A 11 -9.10 -0.61 -3.11
N SER A 12 -8.14 -0.89 -4.00
CA SER A 12 -8.36 -1.76 -5.15
C SER A 12 -8.33 -3.24 -4.73
N GLU A 13 -8.83 -4.12 -5.61
CA GLU A 13 -8.74 -5.57 -5.39
C GLU A 13 -7.30 -6.05 -5.31
N ALA A 14 -6.42 -5.46 -6.14
CA ALA A 14 -5.00 -5.78 -6.10
C ALA A 14 -4.38 -5.44 -4.75
N ALA A 15 -4.72 -4.28 -4.18
CA ALA A 15 -4.25 -3.87 -2.87
C ALA A 15 -4.82 -4.76 -1.76
N ALA A 16 -6.08 -5.18 -1.89
CA ALA A 16 -6.69 -6.11 -0.93
C ALA A 16 -5.97 -7.46 -0.92
N ARG A 17 -5.61 -7.98 -2.10
CA ARG A 17 -4.84 -9.23 -2.19
C ARG A 17 -3.44 -9.06 -1.58
N ALA A 18 -2.80 -7.92 -1.82
CA ALA A 18 -1.50 -7.63 -1.21
C ALA A 18 -1.61 -7.61 0.31
N LEU A 19 -2.66 -7.01 0.83
CA LEU A 19 -2.89 -6.93 2.27
C LEU A 19 -3.15 -8.31 2.88
N ASP A 20 -3.94 -9.16 2.23
CA ASP A 20 -4.17 -10.53 2.70
C ASP A 20 -2.87 -11.35 2.69
N PHE A 21 -2.02 -11.16 1.68
CA PHE A 21 -0.71 -11.80 1.63
C PHE A 21 0.17 -11.34 2.79
N ALA A 22 0.20 -10.04 3.04
CA ALA A 22 0.95 -9.46 4.16
C ALA A 22 0.46 -9.99 5.51
N ALA A 23 -0.86 -10.16 5.66
CA ALA A 23 -1.44 -10.75 6.86
C ALA A 23 -0.94 -12.18 7.08
N GLY A 24 -0.85 -12.98 6.01
CA GLY A 24 -0.27 -14.32 6.08
C GLY A 24 1.19 -14.32 6.53
N LEU A 25 1.99 -13.39 6.01
CA LEU A 25 3.38 -13.22 6.46
C LEU A 25 3.44 -12.82 7.93
N ALA A 26 2.58 -11.89 8.34
CA ALA A 26 2.57 -11.41 9.73
C ALA A 26 2.21 -12.52 10.71
N ARG A 27 1.28 -13.39 10.36
CA ARG A 27 0.93 -14.57 11.18
C ARG A 27 2.11 -15.52 11.30
N ALA A 28 2.81 -15.75 10.19
CA ALA A 28 3.93 -16.70 10.15
C ALA A 28 5.15 -16.22 10.91
N PHE A 29 5.44 -14.92 10.85
CA PHE A 29 6.69 -14.35 11.40
C PHE A 29 6.49 -13.48 12.65
N GLY A 30 5.25 -13.26 13.08
CA GLY A 30 4.98 -12.37 14.21
C GLY A 30 5.26 -10.90 13.89
N SER A 31 5.07 -10.50 12.64
CA SER A 31 5.37 -9.15 12.16
C SER A 31 4.26 -8.16 12.51
N SER A 32 4.60 -6.87 12.55
CA SER A 32 3.60 -5.80 12.52
C SER A 32 3.32 -5.42 11.07
N VAL A 33 2.08 -5.04 10.78
CA VAL A 33 1.65 -4.61 9.44
C VAL A 33 1.33 -3.12 9.46
N HIS A 34 1.97 -2.38 8.56
CA HIS A 34 1.68 -0.96 8.33
C HIS A 34 1.00 -0.85 6.97
N VAL A 35 -0.14 -0.18 6.94
CA VAL A 35 -0.93 0.03 5.72
C VAL A 35 -0.89 1.52 5.40
N LEU A 36 -0.33 1.86 4.25
CA LEU A 36 -0.15 3.26 3.83
C LEU A 36 -1.03 3.54 2.62
N ALA A 37 -1.96 4.47 2.77
CA ALA A 37 -2.71 5.03 1.67
C ALA A 37 -2.07 6.36 1.26
N VAL A 38 -1.93 6.59 -0.04
CA VAL A 38 -1.31 7.81 -0.56
C VAL A 38 -2.35 8.58 -1.36
N VAL A 39 -2.58 9.82 -0.95
CA VAL A 39 -3.43 10.76 -1.67
C VAL A 39 -2.58 11.46 -2.71
N ARG A 40 -2.94 11.35 -3.99
CA ARG A 40 -2.27 12.09 -5.06
C ARG A 40 -2.88 13.47 -5.16
N PRO A 41 -2.09 14.56 -5.08
CA PRO A 41 -2.62 15.88 -5.35
C PRO A 41 -2.92 16.03 -6.86
N PRO A 42 -3.95 16.82 -7.23
CA PRO A 42 -4.21 17.05 -8.65
C PRO A 42 -3.06 17.84 -9.28
N GLU A 43 -2.74 17.54 -10.54
CA GLU A 43 -1.67 18.21 -11.27
C GLU A 43 -2.04 19.64 -11.64
N PHE A 44 -3.34 19.91 -11.80
CA PHE A 44 -3.87 21.21 -12.24
C PHE A 44 -4.96 21.67 -11.28
N GLY A 45 -5.00 22.98 -11.04
CA GLY A 45 -6.01 23.61 -10.19
C GLY A 45 -5.40 24.71 -9.32
N GLY A 46 -6.25 25.60 -8.81
CA GLY A 46 -5.83 26.60 -7.83
C GLY A 46 -5.61 25.98 -6.47
N MET A 47 -4.99 26.73 -5.54
CA MET A 47 -4.67 26.25 -4.20
C MET A 47 -5.91 25.77 -3.44
N VAL A 48 -7.02 26.52 -3.55
CA VAL A 48 -8.26 26.20 -2.81
C VAL A 48 -8.88 24.90 -3.34
N GLU A 49 -8.96 24.76 -4.66
CA GLU A 49 -9.49 23.56 -5.30
C GLU A 49 -8.63 22.34 -4.99
N THR A 50 -7.32 22.52 -5.00
CA THR A 50 -6.38 21.44 -4.67
C THR A 50 -6.55 20.99 -3.22
N GLU A 51 -6.68 21.90 -2.27
CA GLU A 51 -6.90 21.57 -0.87
C GLU A 51 -8.23 20.86 -0.67
N ALA A 52 -9.30 21.29 -1.35
CA ALA A 52 -10.59 20.65 -1.26
C ALA A 52 -10.58 19.22 -1.79
N VAL A 53 -9.91 18.99 -2.92
CA VAL A 53 -9.77 17.64 -3.51
C VAL A 53 -8.95 16.74 -2.61
N ILE A 54 -7.86 17.24 -2.07
CA ILE A 54 -7.01 16.47 -1.13
C ILE A 54 -7.80 16.07 0.10
N GLU A 55 -8.57 16.99 0.69
CA GLU A 55 -9.34 16.71 1.90
C GLU A 55 -10.44 15.67 1.63
N GLN A 56 -11.15 15.78 0.52
CA GLN A 56 -12.16 14.81 0.13
C GLN A 56 -11.54 13.41 -0.10
N SER A 57 -10.40 13.36 -0.76
CA SER A 57 -9.67 12.13 -1.01
C SER A 57 -9.15 11.53 0.30
N ARG A 58 -8.66 12.38 1.20
CA ARG A 58 -8.20 11.95 2.53
C ARG A 58 -9.34 11.30 3.32
N GLU A 59 -10.51 11.89 3.33
CA GLU A 59 -11.70 11.32 4.02
C GLU A 59 -12.07 9.97 3.43
N HIS A 60 -12.03 9.83 2.12
CA HIS A 60 -12.29 8.58 1.42
C HIS A 60 -11.28 7.49 1.85
N HIS A 61 -10.00 7.83 1.89
CA HIS A 61 -8.96 6.90 2.30
C HIS A 61 -9.05 6.54 3.79
N GLN A 62 -9.38 7.51 4.64
CA GLN A 62 -9.58 7.26 6.07
C GLN A 62 -10.72 6.26 6.31
N SER A 63 -11.82 6.38 5.56
CA SER A 63 -12.93 5.44 5.65
C SER A 63 -12.50 4.02 5.24
N ALA A 64 -11.77 3.90 4.14
CA ALA A 64 -11.24 2.62 3.68
C ALA A 64 -10.29 1.99 4.72
N LEU A 65 -9.42 2.80 5.32
CA LEU A 65 -8.48 2.34 6.33
C LEU A 65 -9.15 1.90 7.63
N ARG A 66 -10.25 2.56 8.02
CA ARG A 66 -11.05 2.08 9.16
C ARG A 66 -11.61 0.68 8.91
N GLY A 67 -12.03 0.41 7.68
CA GLY A 67 -12.45 -0.93 7.27
C GLY A 67 -11.33 -1.95 7.39
N VAL A 68 -10.12 -1.57 7.01
CA VAL A 68 -8.93 -2.42 7.15
C VAL A 68 -8.66 -2.72 8.63
N GLN A 69 -8.66 -1.71 9.49
CA GLN A 69 -8.45 -1.90 10.92
C GLN A 69 -9.48 -2.85 11.53
N SER A 70 -10.75 -2.71 11.15
CA SER A 70 -11.82 -3.58 11.63
C SER A 70 -11.61 -5.02 11.15
N LYS A 71 -11.24 -5.21 9.90
CA LYS A 71 -11.04 -6.53 9.30
C LYS A 71 -9.94 -7.33 10.03
N TYR A 72 -8.88 -6.65 10.46
CA TYR A 72 -7.72 -7.31 11.07
C TYR A 72 -7.62 -7.09 12.58
N ALA A 73 -8.68 -6.57 13.23
CA ALA A 73 -8.66 -6.23 14.66
C ALA A 73 -8.42 -7.42 15.59
N HIS A 74 -8.84 -8.62 15.19
CA HIS A 74 -8.73 -9.83 16.01
C HIS A 74 -7.54 -10.71 15.64
N GLU A 75 -6.69 -10.25 14.74
CA GLU A 75 -5.50 -10.98 14.35
C GLU A 75 -4.41 -10.89 15.43
N PRO A 76 -3.51 -11.88 15.52
CA PRO A 76 -2.46 -11.88 16.55
C PRO A 76 -1.34 -10.88 16.28
N PHE A 77 -1.36 -10.17 15.17
CA PHE A 77 -0.38 -9.14 14.84
C PHE A 77 -1.02 -7.75 14.92
N LYS A 78 -0.18 -6.73 15.06
CA LYS A 78 -0.64 -5.33 15.10
C LYS A 78 -0.77 -4.78 13.69
N THR A 79 -1.83 -4.02 13.45
CA THR A 79 -2.07 -3.31 12.19
C THR A 79 -2.12 -1.82 12.45
N HIS A 80 -1.25 -1.08 11.76
CA HIS A 80 -1.17 0.39 11.83
C HIS A 80 -1.55 0.98 10.49
N VAL A 81 -2.39 1.99 10.46
CA VAL A 81 -2.83 2.64 9.23
C VAL A 81 -2.29 4.06 9.16
N HIS A 82 -1.91 4.50 7.97
CA HIS A 82 -1.27 5.78 7.72
C HIS A 82 -1.76 6.38 6.41
N ILE A 83 -1.77 7.71 6.33
CA ILE A 83 -2.07 8.44 5.10
C ILE A 83 -0.93 9.41 4.81
N ALA A 84 -0.49 9.45 3.57
CA ALA A 84 0.48 10.43 3.08
C ALA A 84 -0.09 11.11 1.83
N VAL A 85 0.47 12.27 1.49
CA VAL A 85 0.11 13.02 0.28
C VAL A 85 1.35 13.11 -0.61
N GLY A 86 1.21 12.72 -1.87
CA GLY A 86 2.32 12.77 -2.83
C GLY A 86 2.22 11.68 -3.89
N HIS A 87 3.36 11.31 -4.45
CA HIS A 87 3.44 10.19 -5.40
C HIS A 87 3.50 8.87 -4.63
N PRO A 88 2.66 7.88 -4.99
CA PRO A 88 2.58 6.64 -4.22
C PRO A 88 3.91 5.93 -4.02
N ALA A 89 4.67 5.71 -5.09
CA ALA A 89 5.95 4.99 -4.97
C ALA A 89 6.94 5.72 -4.08
N GLU A 90 7.06 7.04 -4.24
CA GLU A 90 7.95 7.87 -3.42
C GLU A 90 7.57 7.81 -1.95
N GLN A 91 6.29 7.96 -1.65
CA GLN A 91 5.80 7.94 -0.26
C GLN A 91 5.98 6.57 0.38
N ILE A 92 5.77 5.51 -0.36
CA ILE A 92 5.99 4.13 0.12
C ILE A 92 7.46 3.94 0.49
N VAL A 93 8.38 4.33 -0.39
CA VAL A 93 9.83 4.19 -0.15
C VAL A 93 10.26 5.05 1.04
N ARG A 94 9.82 6.30 1.11
CA ARG A 94 10.15 7.18 2.24
C ARG A 94 9.63 6.66 3.56
N PHE A 95 8.39 6.18 3.58
CA PHE A 95 7.80 5.59 4.79
C PHE A 95 8.63 4.38 5.25
N ALA A 96 8.99 3.52 4.31
CA ALA A 96 9.77 2.33 4.62
C ALA A 96 11.12 2.68 5.25
N GLU A 97 11.81 3.68 4.70
CA GLU A 97 13.10 4.11 5.24
C GLU A 97 12.98 4.73 6.64
N GLY A 98 11.91 5.51 6.88
CA GLY A 98 11.72 6.23 8.13
C GLY A 98 11.13 5.39 9.27
N HIS A 99 10.59 4.21 8.99
CA HIS A 99 9.84 3.42 9.97
C HIS A 99 10.40 2.01 10.20
N GLY A 100 11.63 1.77 9.77
CA GLY A 100 12.25 0.47 9.98
C GLY A 100 11.52 -0.69 9.30
N ILE A 101 10.92 -0.43 8.14
CA ILE A 101 10.25 -1.46 7.36
C ILE A 101 11.30 -2.37 6.74
N ASP A 102 11.12 -3.67 6.89
CA ASP A 102 12.02 -4.66 6.32
C ASP A 102 11.40 -5.46 5.18
N HIS A 103 10.12 -5.25 4.89
CA HIS A 103 9.44 -5.90 3.78
C HIS A 103 8.28 -5.05 3.27
N ILE A 104 8.27 -4.76 1.97
CA ILE A 104 7.19 -4.04 1.32
C ILE A 104 6.36 -5.03 0.50
N VAL A 105 5.04 -4.94 0.58
CA VAL A 105 4.12 -5.75 -0.22
C VAL A 105 3.25 -4.82 -1.04
N VAL A 106 3.24 -5.00 -2.35
CA VAL A 106 2.41 -4.22 -3.28
C VAL A 106 1.64 -5.15 -4.20
N GLY A 107 0.45 -4.72 -4.62
CA GLY A 107 -0.35 -5.47 -5.57
C GLY A 107 0.03 -5.16 -7.01
N HIS A 108 -0.33 -6.06 -7.90
CA HIS A 108 -0.19 -5.87 -9.33
C HIS A 108 -1.55 -6.00 -10.00
N ARG A 109 -1.95 -4.96 -10.72
CA ARG A 109 -3.22 -4.92 -11.46
C ARG A 109 -3.01 -5.47 -12.86
N GLY A 110 -3.21 -6.75 -13.08
CA GLY A 110 -3.08 -7.33 -14.40
C GLY A 110 -4.25 -8.23 -14.72
N HIS A 111 -5.24 -7.75 -15.48
CA HIS A 111 -6.42 -8.52 -15.86
C HIS A 111 -6.27 -9.22 -17.20
N THR A 112 -5.47 -8.67 -18.12
CA THR A 112 -5.21 -9.26 -19.43
C THR A 112 -3.87 -9.98 -19.43
N LEU A 113 -3.65 -10.84 -20.44
CA LEU A 113 -2.36 -11.50 -20.61
C LEU A 113 -1.24 -10.48 -20.80
N PHE A 114 -1.50 -9.43 -21.56
CA PHE A 114 -0.53 -8.35 -21.79
C PHE A 114 -0.19 -7.62 -20.47
N GLU A 115 -1.20 -7.27 -19.68
CA GLU A 115 -1.00 -6.59 -18.38
C GLU A 115 -0.23 -7.47 -17.39
N ARG A 116 -0.40 -8.79 -17.43
CA ARG A 116 0.33 -9.71 -16.57
C ARG A 116 1.82 -9.76 -16.86
N TRP A 117 2.23 -9.45 -18.08
CA TRP A 117 3.65 -9.37 -18.44
C TRP A 117 4.31 -8.07 -18.02
N LEU A 118 3.52 -7.03 -17.75
CA LEU A 118 4.02 -5.72 -17.36
C LEU A 118 3.78 -5.49 -15.86
N ILE A 119 4.83 -5.06 -15.18
CA ILE A 119 4.71 -4.62 -13.79
C ILE A 119 4.21 -3.17 -13.81
N GLY A 120 3.21 -2.85 -12.97
CA GLY A 120 2.68 -1.50 -12.85
C GLY A 120 3.75 -0.47 -12.44
N SER A 121 3.53 0.79 -12.78
CA SER A 121 4.52 1.85 -12.55
C SER A 121 4.90 2.02 -11.07
N VAL A 122 3.93 1.93 -10.16
CA VAL A 122 4.19 2.04 -8.72
C VAL A 122 5.06 0.88 -8.25
N ALA A 123 4.68 -0.35 -8.58
CA ALA A 123 5.44 -1.54 -8.17
C ALA A 123 6.86 -1.50 -8.72
N ARG A 124 7.03 -1.10 -9.99
CA ARG A 124 8.35 -1.00 -10.61
C ARG A 124 9.24 0.03 -9.92
N GLN A 125 8.70 1.19 -9.57
CA GLN A 125 9.45 2.23 -8.88
C GLN A 125 9.80 1.81 -7.45
N VAL A 126 8.89 1.15 -6.76
CA VAL A 126 9.17 0.61 -5.42
C VAL A 126 10.30 -0.40 -5.48
N ILE A 127 10.26 -1.33 -6.44
CA ILE A 127 11.34 -2.31 -6.63
C ILE A 127 12.68 -1.62 -6.88
N ALA A 128 12.68 -0.57 -7.70
CA ALA A 128 13.91 0.13 -8.09
C ALA A 128 14.54 0.90 -6.91
N TYR A 129 13.73 1.48 -6.03
CA TYR A 129 14.21 2.41 -5.02
C TYR A 129 14.13 1.91 -3.58
N ALA A 130 13.43 0.81 -3.31
CA ALA A 130 13.33 0.29 -1.95
C ALA A 130 14.68 -0.20 -1.42
N HIS A 131 14.91 0.06 -0.13
CA HIS A 131 16.11 -0.42 0.57
C HIS A 131 15.95 -1.83 1.15
N CYS A 132 14.75 -2.40 1.06
CA CYS A 132 14.38 -3.68 1.66
C CYS A 132 13.75 -4.61 0.64
N ALA A 133 13.39 -5.82 1.07
CA ALA A 133 12.71 -6.79 0.23
C ALA A 133 11.34 -6.28 -0.21
N VAL A 134 10.94 -6.61 -1.43
CA VAL A 134 9.65 -6.22 -2.01
C VAL A 134 8.98 -7.47 -2.58
N THR A 135 7.73 -7.70 -2.17
CA THR A 135 6.90 -8.73 -2.78
C THR A 135 5.82 -8.06 -3.63
N VAL A 136 5.68 -8.52 -4.86
CA VAL A 136 4.60 -8.09 -5.75
C VAL A 136 3.57 -9.21 -5.82
N VAL A 137 2.35 -8.93 -5.35
CA VAL A 137 1.28 -9.93 -5.30
C VAL A 137 0.47 -9.83 -6.58
N ARG A 138 0.47 -10.89 -7.35
CA ARG A 138 -0.23 -10.97 -8.63
C ARG A 138 -1.61 -11.60 -8.46
N GLN A 139 -2.49 -11.31 -9.41
CA GLN A 139 -3.79 -11.97 -9.48
C GLN A 139 -3.57 -13.45 -9.82
N PRO A 140 -4.24 -14.38 -9.12
CA PRO A 140 -4.15 -15.79 -9.47
C PRO A 140 -4.62 -16.04 -10.89
N VAL A 141 -3.96 -16.97 -11.58
CA VAL A 141 -4.39 -17.44 -12.90
C VAL A 141 -5.47 -18.48 -12.69
N THR A 142 -6.66 -18.23 -13.22
CA THR A 142 -7.80 -19.15 -13.15
C THR A 142 -8.01 -19.86 -14.47
#